data_b472d076b2280a7c59039a027894800b
#
_entry.id   b472d076b2280a7c59039a027894800b
#
_cell.length_a   1.000
_cell.length_b   1.000
_cell.length_c   1.000
_cell.angle_alpha   90.00
_cell.angle_beta   90.00
_cell.angle_gamma   90.00
#
_symmetry.space_group_name_H-M   'P 1'
#
loop_
_entity.id
_entity.type
_entity.pdbx_description
1 polymer ?
#
loop_
_entity_poly.entity_id
_entity_poly.type
_entity_poly.pdbx_seq_one_letter_code
_entity_poly.pdbx_strand_id
1 'polypeptide(L)'
;MGWLDRIHEDIGSVTQRDPAAQSALQVFLCSPGLHAVWAHQLHHWLWLCGWRLTARVLSQVVRFWTGVEIHPGAVLGRRLMIDHGMGVVIGETAIVGNDVTLYQGVTLGGTGSVSDNARSKRHPTLSDCVFVGNNANILGDITIGANSRVGAGSVVLRDVPPNSTVVGVPAHIVYRNGQRVLITDPHEVKDPLSDALIALADRVALLEACVGCAQPVPHTFTDEDEEREAYRRELDMLRDYVSMGGGI
;
A
#
# COMPACT_ATOMS: atom_id res chain seq x y z
N MET A 1 -17.33 -27.31 7.85
CA MET A 1 -18.16 -26.25 7.30
C MET A 1 -18.17 -26.38 5.80
N GLY A 2 -19.35 -26.49 5.19
CA GLY A 2 -19.48 -26.76 3.77
C GLY A 2 -19.20 -25.51 2.91
N TRP A 3 -18.98 -25.70 1.62
CA TRP A 3 -18.79 -24.60 0.66
C TRP A 3 -20.00 -23.64 0.61
N LEU A 4 -21.21 -24.16 0.75
CA LEU A 4 -22.43 -23.35 0.81
C LEU A 4 -22.50 -22.47 2.06
N ASP A 5 -22.04 -22.96 3.21
CA ASP A 5 -22.00 -22.17 4.44
C ASP A 5 -21.07 -20.96 4.28
N ARG A 6 -19.94 -21.16 3.57
CA ARG A 6 -18.99 -20.09 3.28
C ARG A 6 -19.59 -19.03 2.36
N ILE A 7 -20.31 -19.42 1.31
CA ILE A 7 -21.01 -18.46 0.43
C ILE A 7 -22.00 -17.61 1.22
N HIS A 8 -22.83 -18.23 2.09
CA HIS A 8 -23.78 -17.49 2.92
C HIS A 8 -23.08 -16.51 3.87
N GLU A 9 -21.99 -16.93 4.49
CA GLU A 9 -21.19 -16.10 5.37
C GLU A 9 -20.57 -14.90 4.63
N ASP A 10 -20.00 -15.15 3.46
CA ASP A 10 -19.37 -14.10 2.65
C ASP A 10 -20.41 -13.08 2.16
N ILE A 11 -21.57 -13.53 1.66
CA ILE A 11 -22.67 -12.64 1.26
C ILE A 11 -23.17 -11.83 2.46
N GLY A 12 -23.41 -12.46 3.60
CA GLY A 12 -23.82 -11.78 4.82
C GLY A 12 -22.82 -10.71 5.26
N SER A 13 -21.54 -11.02 5.17
CA SER A 13 -20.46 -10.11 5.51
C SER A 13 -20.39 -8.89 4.58
N VAL A 14 -20.58 -9.08 3.27
CA VAL A 14 -20.64 -7.95 2.31
C VAL A 14 -21.87 -7.10 2.54
N THR A 15 -23.05 -7.73 2.72
CA THR A 15 -24.30 -6.99 2.97
C THR A 15 -24.23 -6.11 4.22
N GLN A 16 -23.45 -6.52 5.23
CA GLN A 16 -23.25 -5.71 6.44
C GLN A 16 -22.25 -4.56 6.28
N ARG A 17 -21.23 -4.75 5.41
CA ARG A 17 -20.12 -3.80 5.25
C ARG A 17 -20.29 -2.84 4.07
N ASP A 18 -21.05 -3.23 3.05
CA ASP A 18 -21.32 -2.40 1.88
C ASP A 18 -22.70 -1.71 2.00
N PRO A 19 -22.74 -0.40 2.21
CA PRO A 19 -24.00 0.35 2.26
C PRO A 19 -24.81 0.31 0.96
N ALA A 20 -24.18 0.00 -0.19
CA ALA A 20 -24.85 -0.11 -1.48
C ALA A 20 -25.49 -1.49 -1.72
N ALA A 21 -25.24 -2.46 -0.86
CA ALA A 21 -25.80 -3.80 -0.96
C ALA A 21 -27.28 -3.83 -0.56
N GLN A 22 -28.19 -3.88 -1.54
CA GLN A 22 -29.63 -3.85 -1.32
C GLN A 22 -30.22 -5.25 -1.03
N SER A 23 -29.60 -6.31 -1.52
CA SER A 23 -30.08 -7.69 -1.31
C SER A 23 -28.96 -8.73 -1.48
N ALA A 24 -29.13 -9.88 -0.82
CA ALA A 24 -28.21 -11.02 -0.95
C ALA A 24 -28.09 -11.51 -2.41
N LEU A 25 -29.18 -11.45 -3.17
CA LEU A 25 -29.17 -11.85 -4.59
C LEU A 25 -28.32 -10.88 -5.43
N GLN A 26 -28.44 -9.57 -5.19
CA GLN A 26 -27.60 -8.56 -5.85
C GLN A 26 -26.11 -8.81 -5.54
N VAL A 27 -25.76 -9.01 -4.26
CA VAL A 27 -24.39 -9.32 -3.85
C VAL A 27 -23.88 -10.58 -4.54
N PHE A 28 -24.69 -11.65 -4.56
CA PHE A 28 -24.32 -12.91 -5.22
C PHE A 28 -24.02 -12.71 -6.73
N LEU A 29 -24.84 -11.94 -7.43
CA LEU A 29 -24.74 -11.79 -8.89
C LEU A 29 -23.76 -10.68 -9.33
N CYS A 30 -23.61 -9.62 -8.53
CA CYS A 30 -22.95 -8.38 -8.96
C CYS A 30 -21.63 -8.07 -8.23
N SER A 31 -21.11 -8.96 -7.37
CA SER A 31 -19.87 -8.73 -6.63
C SER A 31 -18.68 -9.47 -7.25
N PRO A 32 -17.93 -8.87 -8.20
CA PRO A 32 -16.82 -9.53 -8.88
C PRO A 32 -15.72 -9.96 -7.91
N GLY A 33 -15.50 -9.21 -6.84
CA GLY A 33 -14.56 -9.56 -5.79
C GLY A 33 -14.90 -10.89 -5.09
N LEU A 34 -16.18 -11.13 -4.78
CA LEU A 34 -16.60 -12.41 -4.21
C LEU A 34 -16.44 -13.57 -5.20
N HIS A 35 -16.78 -13.33 -6.48
CA HIS A 35 -16.58 -14.36 -7.51
C HIS A 35 -15.10 -14.75 -7.62
N ALA A 36 -14.18 -13.78 -7.55
CA ALA A 36 -12.75 -14.04 -7.57
C ALA A 36 -12.28 -14.84 -6.33
N VAL A 37 -12.78 -14.48 -5.14
CA VAL A 37 -12.46 -15.16 -3.88
C VAL A 37 -12.99 -16.61 -3.89
N TRP A 38 -14.20 -16.84 -4.38
CA TRP A 38 -14.75 -18.21 -4.47
C TRP A 38 -14.03 -19.07 -5.49
N ALA A 39 -13.74 -18.52 -6.67
CA ALA A 39 -12.95 -19.21 -7.68
C ALA A 39 -11.53 -19.54 -7.19
N HIS A 40 -10.92 -18.62 -6.42
CA HIS A 40 -9.60 -18.85 -5.84
C HIS A 40 -9.55 -20.08 -4.95
N GLN A 41 -10.62 -20.46 -4.24
CA GLN A 41 -10.63 -21.67 -3.43
C GLN A 41 -10.33 -22.93 -4.26
N LEU A 42 -10.94 -23.02 -5.47
CA LEU A 42 -10.66 -24.12 -6.40
C LEU A 42 -9.22 -24.03 -6.91
N HIS A 43 -8.77 -22.84 -7.29
CA HIS A 43 -7.42 -22.64 -7.82
C HIS A 43 -6.35 -22.95 -6.78
N HIS A 44 -6.57 -22.58 -5.52
CA HIS A 44 -5.69 -22.88 -4.40
C HIS A 44 -5.63 -24.38 -4.10
N TRP A 45 -6.78 -25.06 -4.12
CA TRP A 45 -6.82 -26.52 -3.97
C TRP A 45 -6.03 -27.22 -5.10
N LEU A 46 -6.22 -26.84 -6.36
CA LEU A 46 -5.45 -27.38 -7.50
C LEU A 46 -3.95 -27.12 -7.32
N TRP A 47 -3.59 -25.93 -6.84
CA TRP A 47 -2.21 -25.56 -6.58
C TRP A 47 -1.56 -26.46 -5.54
N LEU A 48 -2.26 -26.76 -4.44
CA LEU A 48 -1.83 -27.66 -3.38
C LEU A 48 -1.73 -29.10 -3.86
N CYS A 49 -2.60 -29.54 -4.77
CA CYS A 49 -2.54 -30.84 -5.42
C CYS A 49 -1.39 -30.95 -6.47
N GLY A 50 -0.61 -29.90 -6.71
CA GLY A 50 0.50 -29.90 -7.66
C GLY A 50 0.11 -29.55 -9.10
N TRP A 51 -1.16 -29.29 -9.40
CA TRP A 51 -1.66 -28.89 -10.73
C TRP A 51 -1.43 -27.39 -10.99
N ARG A 52 -0.18 -26.97 -10.82
CA ARG A 52 0.20 -25.53 -10.78
C ARG A 52 -0.14 -24.79 -12.07
N LEU A 53 0.16 -25.37 -13.24
CA LEU A 53 -0.15 -24.74 -14.53
C LEU A 53 -1.66 -24.56 -14.70
N THR A 54 -2.45 -25.60 -14.44
CA THR A 54 -3.91 -25.52 -14.53
C THR A 54 -4.48 -24.47 -13.59
N ALA A 55 -4.04 -24.44 -12.34
CA ALA A 55 -4.43 -23.43 -11.36
C ALA A 55 -4.11 -22.00 -11.86
N ARG A 56 -2.93 -21.79 -12.45
CA ARG A 56 -2.53 -20.49 -13.02
C ARG A 56 -3.38 -20.08 -14.21
N VAL A 57 -3.64 -21.01 -15.15
CA VAL A 57 -4.48 -20.72 -16.32
C VAL A 57 -5.90 -20.33 -15.87
N LEU A 58 -6.50 -21.11 -14.98
CA LEU A 58 -7.84 -20.81 -14.47
C LEU A 58 -7.89 -19.47 -13.71
N SER A 59 -6.85 -19.14 -12.95
CA SER A 59 -6.78 -17.84 -12.27
C SER A 59 -6.73 -16.67 -13.26
N GLN A 60 -6.08 -16.81 -14.43
CA GLN A 60 -6.08 -15.79 -15.47
C GLN A 60 -7.46 -15.64 -16.15
N VAL A 61 -8.19 -16.73 -16.33
CA VAL A 61 -9.59 -16.67 -16.82
C VAL A 61 -10.46 -15.86 -15.85
N VAL A 62 -10.35 -16.11 -14.55
CA VAL A 62 -11.12 -15.38 -13.54
C VAL A 62 -10.70 -13.91 -13.48
N ARG A 63 -9.40 -13.61 -13.58
CA ARG A 63 -8.91 -12.23 -13.69
C ARG A 63 -9.55 -11.51 -14.88
N PHE A 64 -9.65 -12.14 -16.04
CA PHE A 64 -10.29 -11.56 -17.23
C PHE A 64 -11.75 -11.18 -16.96
N TRP A 65 -12.50 -12.02 -16.24
CA TRP A 65 -13.92 -11.79 -15.95
C TRP A 65 -14.18 -10.81 -14.79
N THR A 66 -13.32 -10.83 -13.77
CA THR A 66 -13.55 -10.07 -12.53
C THR A 66 -12.69 -8.81 -12.42
N GLY A 67 -11.62 -8.71 -13.19
CA GLY A 67 -10.61 -7.67 -13.04
C GLY A 67 -9.71 -7.86 -11.81
N VAL A 68 -9.88 -8.96 -11.05
CA VAL A 68 -9.14 -9.27 -9.83
C VAL A 68 -8.14 -10.38 -10.09
N GLU A 69 -6.86 -10.12 -9.84
CA GLU A 69 -5.81 -11.14 -9.89
C GLU A 69 -5.50 -11.69 -8.50
N ILE A 70 -5.76 -12.98 -8.29
CA ILE A 70 -5.34 -13.68 -7.09
C ILE A 70 -4.47 -14.87 -7.51
N HIS A 71 -3.21 -14.85 -7.04
CA HIS A 71 -2.32 -15.98 -7.32
C HIS A 71 -2.82 -17.23 -6.59
N PRO A 72 -2.87 -18.42 -7.23
CA PRO A 72 -3.34 -19.65 -6.59
C PRO A 72 -2.59 -20.04 -5.32
N GLY A 73 -1.33 -19.63 -5.17
CA GLY A 73 -0.52 -19.86 -3.97
C GLY A 73 -0.87 -18.99 -2.77
N ALA A 74 -1.60 -17.89 -2.96
CA ALA A 74 -1.99 -17.00 -1.87
C ALA A 74 -2.89 -17.71 -0.85
N VAL A 75 -2.79 -17.32 0.42
CA VAL A 75 -3.63 -17.86 1.50
C VAL A 75 -4.64 -16.78 1.89
N LEU A 76 -5.93 -17.09 1.74
CA LEU A 76 -7.01 -16.17 2.04
C LEU A 76 -7.84 -16.68 3.23
N GLY A 77 -8.04 -15.80 4.21
CA GLY A 77 -8.92 -16.00 5.33
C GLY A 77 -10.40 -15.96 4.94
N ARG A 78 -11.25 -15.82 5.95
CA ARG A 78 -12.71 -15.80 5.80
C ARG A 78 -13.24 -14.38 5.69
N ARG A 79 -14.39 -14.23 5.03
CA ARG A 79 -15.11 -12.96 4.89
C ARG A 79 -14.22 -11.84 4.28
N LEU A 80 -13.30 -12.23 3.37
CA LEU A 80 -12.54 -11.26 2.59
C LEU A 80 -13.51 -10.52 1.65
N MET A 81 -13.61 -9.21 1.82
CA MET A 81 -14.37 -8.32 0.95
C MET A 81 -13.41 -7.60 -0.01
N ILE A 82 -13.63 -7.78 -1.31
CA ILE A 82 -12.95 -7.00 -2.35
C ILE A 82 -14.01 -6.14 -3.02
N ASP A 83 -14.03 -4.86 -2.67
CA ASP A 83 -15.01 -3.91 -3.18
C ASP A 83 -14.55 -3.28 -4.48
N HIS A 84 -15.47 -3.18 -5.46
CA HIS A 84 -15.21 -2.81 -6.86
C HIS A 84 -14.24 -3.76 -7.59
N GLY A 85 -13.14 -4.14 -7.03
CA GLY A 85 -12.20 -5.20 -7.40
C GLY A 85 -11.28 -4.93 -8.59
N MET A 86 -11.62 -4.04 -9.51
CA MET A 86 -10.83 -3.80 -10.71
C MET A 86 -9.38 -3.44 -10.38
N GLY A 87 -8.41 -4.18 -10.94
CA GLY A 87 -6.99 -3.94 -10.77
C GLY A 87 -6.41 -4.39 -9.41
N VAL A 88 -7.16 -5.11 -8.58
CA VAL A 88 -6.60 -5.74 -7.38
C VAL A 88 -5.64 -6.86 -7.77
N VAL A 89 -4.46 -6.89 -7.15
CA VAL A 89 -3.44 -7.93 -7.34
C VAL A 89 -3.03 -8.52 -6.00
N ILE A 90 -3.18 -9.82 -5.83
CA ILE A 90 -2.73 -10.57 -4.65
C ILE A 90 -1.66 -11.58 -5.06
N GLY A 91 -0.42 -11.35 -4.62
CA GLY A 91 0.76 -12.13 -5.02
C GLY A 91 0.83 -13.52 -4.37
N GLU A 92 1.72 -14.35 -4.90
CA GLU A 92 1.84 -15.81 -4.59
C GLU A 92 1.96 -16.14 -3.11
N THR A 93 2.80 -15.42 -2.37
CA THR A 93 3.09 -15.71 -0.97
C THR A 93 2.34 -14.76 -0.01
N ALA A 94 1.34 -14.02 -0.53
CA ALA A 94 0.50 -13.17 0.31
C ALA A 94 -0.36 -14.02 1.25
N ILE A 95 -0.52 -13.52 2.47
CA ILE A 95 -1.42 -14.09 3.48
C ILE A 95 -2.40 -13.00 3.87
N VAL A 96 -3.68 -13.30 3.77
CA VAL A 96 -4.76 -12.38 4.11
C VAL A 96 -5.60 -13.02 5.22
N GLY A 97 -5.73 -12.33 6.33
CA GLY A 97 -6.51 -12.74 7.49
C GLY A 97 -8.03 -12.70 7.25
N ASN A 98 -8.78 -12.81 8.34
CA ASN A 98 -10.24 -12.78 8.31
C ASN A 98 -10.74 -11.33 8.32
N ASP A 99 -11.95 -11.11 7.79
CA ASP A 99 -12.65 -9.82 7.81
C ASP A 99 -11.88 -8.66 7.18
N VAL A 100 -10.96 -8.98 6.28
CA VAL A 100 -10.18 -7.96 5.56
C VAL A 100 -11.04 -7.33 4.47
N THR A 101 -10.86 -6.02 4.26
CA THR A 101 -11.49 -5.26 3.17
C THR A 101 -10.41 -4.67 2.27
N LEU A 102 -10.50 -4.96 0.98
CA LEU A 102 -9.65 -4.38 -0.07
C LEU A 102 -10.50 -3.61 -1.07
N TYR A 103 -10.04 -2.44 -1.48
CA TYR A 103 -10.66 -1.67 -2.56
C TYR A 103 -9.92 -1.89 -3.88
N GLN A 104 -10.51 -1.37 -4.97
CA GLN A 104 -9.94 -1.46 -6.32
C GLN A 104 -8.50 -0.93 -6.38
N GLY A 105 -7.69 -1.52 -7.27
CA GLY A 105 -6.31 -1.12 -7.51
C GLY A 105 -5.32 -1.46 -6.39
N VAL A 106 -5.75 -2.14 -5.33
CA VAL A 106 -4.85 -2.58 -4.26
C VAL A 106 -3.88 -3.63 -4.77
N THR A 107 -2.59 -3.47 -4.45
CA THR A 107 -1.55 -4.44 -4.77
C THR A 107 -0.91 -4.99 -3.50
N LEU A 108 -0.99 -6.30 -3.31
CA LEU A 108 -0.20 -7.06 -2.35
C LEU A 108 0.96 -7.72 -3.08
N GLY A 109 2.06 -6.96 -3.25
CA GLY A 109 3.17 -7.27 -4.16
C GLY A 109 4.49 -7.59 -3.47
N GLY A 110 5.46 -8.05 -4.27
CA GLY A 110 6.86 -8.13 -3.86
C GLY A 110 7.61 -6.84 -4.20
N THR A 111 8.79 -6.65 -3.59
CA THR A 111 9.67 -5.50 -3.89
C THR A 111 10.49 -5.67 -5.16
N GLY A 112 10.46 -6.86 -5.79
CA GLY A 112 11.25 -7.14 -6.99
C GLY A 112 12.75 -7.23 -6.74
N SER A 113 13.16 -7.47 -5.49
CA SER A 113 14.59 -7.64 -5.15
C SER A 113 15.20 -8.85 -5.85
N VAL A 114 16.41 -8.69 -6.37
CA VAL A 114 17.19 -9.77 -7.00
C VAL A 114 17.50 -10.91 -6.00
N SER A 115 17.43 -10.62 -4.70
CA SER A 115 17.59 -11.58 -3.62
C SER A 115 16.36 -12.45 -3.36
N ASP A 116 15.21 -12.12 -3.96
CA ASP A 116 13.96 -12.85 -3.78
C ASP A 116 14.04 -14.20 -4.51
N ASN A 117 14.49 -15.21 -3.79
CA ASN A 117 14.36 -16.58 -4.28
C ASN A 117 12.90 -16.89 -4.55
N ALA A 118 12.60 -17.55 -5.67
CA ALA A 118 11.23 -17.91 -6.08
C ALA A 118 10.44 -18.71 -5.02
N ARG A 119 11.10 -19.20 -3.96
CA ARG A 119 10.52 -19.98 -2.87
C ARG A 119 10.42 -19.22 -1.54
N SER A 120 10.97 -18.00 -1.43
CA SER A 120 10.91 -17.22 -0.20
C SER A 120 9.60 -16.45 -0.11
N LYS A 121 9.17 -16.17 1.12
CA LYS A 121 8.10 -15.21 1.42
C LYS A 121 8.55 -13.84 0.90
N ARG A 122 7.74 -13.20 0.04
CA ARG A 122 8.06 -11.92 -0.60
C ARG A 122 6.85 -11.01 -0.79
N HIS A 123 5.68 -11.44 -0.34
CA HIS A 123 4.44 -10.69 -0.40
C HIS A 123 3.89 -10.48 1.01
N PRO A 124 3.11 -9.43 1.25
CA PRO A 124 2.69 -9.04 2.58
C PRO A 124 1.76 -10.06 3.27
N THR A 125 1.73 -9.90 4.59
CA THR A 125 0.74 -10.55 5.46
C THR A 125 -0.20 -9.49 6.01
N LEU A 126 -1.50 -9.61 5.75
CA LEU A 126 -2.54 -8.81 6.38
C LEU A 126 -3.17 -9.62 7.51
N SER A 127 -3.14 -9.08 8.73
CA SER A 127 -3.85 -9.68 9.87
C SER A 127 -5.36 -9.47 9.75
N ASP A 128 -6.11 -9.92 10.76
CA ASP A 128 -7.56 -9.83 10.76
C ASP A 128 -8.05 -8.36 10.83
N CYS A 129 -9.22 -8.09 10.23
CA CYS A 129 -9.90 -6.80 10.26
C CYS A 129 -9.08 -5.64 9.67
N VAL A 130 -8.15 -5.92 8.75
CA VAL A 130 -7.40 -4.89 8.04
C VAL A 130 -8.24 -4.28 6.94
N PHE A 131 -8.20 -2.95 6.83
CA PHE A 131 -8.83 -2.17 5.78
C PHE A 131 -7.78 -1.55 4.87
N VAL A 132 -7.88 -1.76 3.56
CA VAL A 132 -6.94 -1.21 2.57
C VAL A 132 -7.70 -0.36 1.56
N GLY A 133 -7.41 0.94 1.57
CA GLY A 133 -8.01 1.91 0.65
C GLY A 133 -7.58 1.69 -0.80
N ASN A 134 -8.32 2.29 -1.73
CA ASN A 134 -8.11 2.13 -3.16
C ASN A 134 -6.70 2.57 -3.61
N ASN A 135 -6.15 1.85 -4.60
CA ASN A 135 -4.82 2.09 -5.18
C ASN A 135 -3.65 2.05 -4.18
N ALA A 136 -3.85 1.49 -2.98
CA ALA A 136 -2.75 1.31 -2.05
C ALA A 136 -1.86 0.13 -2.48
N ASN A 137 -0.54 0.31 -2.34
CA ASN A 137 0.46 -0.68 -2.66
C ASN A 137 1.17 -1.12 -1.38
N ILE A 138 1.06 -2.40 -1.03
CA ILE A 138 1.72 -2.99 0.12
C ILE A 138 2.75 -3.97 -0.42
N LEU A 139 4.03 -3.67 -0.22
CA LEU A 139 5.12 -4.32 -0.95
C LEU A 139 6.14 -4.94 -0.01
N GLY A 140 6.51 -6.19 -0.32
CA GLY A 140 7.53 -6.93 0.41
C GLY A 140 6.97 -7.91 1.44
N ASP A 141 7.86 -8.60 2.13
CA ASP A 141 7.52 -9.48 3.25
C ASP A 141 7.32 -8.66 4.52
N ILE A 142 6.21 -7.93 4.57
CA ILE A 142 5.82 -7.06 5.68
C ILE A 142 4.47 -7.48 6.26
N THR A 143 4.22 -7.10 7.50
CA THR A 143 2.98 -7.43 8.20
C THR A 143 2.18 -6.16 8.50
N ILE A 144 0.91 -6.17 8.10
CA ILE A 144 -0.08 -5.18 8.54
C ILE A 144 -0.85 -5.76 9.72
N GLY A 145 -0.67 -5.16 10.89
CA GLY A 145 -1.28 -5.63 12.14
C GLY A 145 -2.80 -5.52 12.15
N ALA A 146 -3.43 -6.32 13.00
CA ALA A 146 -4.90 -6.41 13.09
C ALA A 146 -5.55 -5.05 13.37
N ASN A 147 -6.78 -4.86 12.87
CA ASN A 147 -7.57 -3.63 12.99
C ASN A 147 -6.89 -2.38 12.42
N SER A 148 -5.88 -2.54 11.56
CA SER A 148 -5.17 -1.41 10.96
C SER A 148 -5.82 -0.98 9.65
N ARG A 149 -5.59 0.27 9.29
CA ARG A 149 -6.12 0.90 8.08
C ARG A 149 -4.98 1.45 7.23
N VAL A 150 -5.00 1.15 5.96
CA VAL A 150 -4.10 1.73 4.96
C VAL A 150 -4.91 2.73 4.13
N GLY A 151 -4.47 3.98 4.10
CA GLY A 151 -5.13 5.03 3.33
C GLY A 151 -5.04 4.79 1.83
N ALA A 152 -5.97 5.39 1.09
CA ALA A 152 -5.98 5.33 -0.37
C ALA A 152 -4.69 5.89 -0.98
N GLY A 153 -4.18 5.27 -2.05
CA GLY A 153 -2.98 5.70 -2.76
C GLY A 153 -1.66 5.54 -1.97
N SER A 154 -1.69 4.95 -0.80
CA SER A 154 -0.48 4.80 0.04
C SER A 154 0.45 3.71 -0.47
N VAL A 155 1.76 3.88 -0.24
CA VAL A 155 2.79 2.86 -0.51
C VAL A 155 3.43 2.42 0.79
N VAL A 156 3.09 1.21 1.24
CA VAL A 156 3.56 0.63 2.51
C VAL A 156 4.74 -0.29 2.26
N LEU A 157 5.87 0.03 2.86
CA LEU A 157 7.15 -0.67 2.69
C LEU A 157 7.71 -1.24 4.00
N ARG A 158 6.97 -1.08 5.11
CA ARG A 158 7.40 -1.50 6.46
C ARG A 158 6.23 -2.07 7.24
N ASP A 159 6.52 -2.83 8.27
CA ASP A 159 5.51 -3.37 9.18
C ASP A 159 4.65 -2.27 9.79
N VAL A 160 3.35 -2.54 9.89
CA VAL A 160 2.38 -1.65 10.53
C VAL A 160 1.87 -2.32 11.80
N PRO A 161 2.05 -1.69 12.95
CA PRO A 161 1.52 -2.22 14.21
C PRO A 161 0.00 -2.35 14.21
N PRO A 162 -0.60 -3.24 15.02
CA PRO A 162 -2.05 -3.33 15.13
C PRO A 162 -2.68 -2.01 15.61
N ASN A 163 -3.96 -1.82 15.29
CA ASN A 163 -4.77 -0.65 15.62
C ASN A 163 -4.17 0.68 15.12
N SER A 164 -3.52 0.64 13.94
CA SER A 164 -2.85 1.81 13.35
C SER A 164 -3.50 2.24 12.05
N THR A 165 -3.40 3.53 11.74
CA THR A 165 -3.73 4.06 10.41
C THR A 165 -2.46 4.61 9.78
N VAL A 166 -2.17 4.17 8.55
CA VAL A 166 -1.03 4.62 7.76
C VAL A 166 -1.49 5.28 6.47
N VAL A 167 -0.82 6.36 6.08
CA VAL A 167 -1.09 7.11 4.84
C VAL A 167 0.21 7.65 4.24
N GLY A 168 0.21 7.88 2.93
CA GLY A 168 1.30 8.57 2.22
C GLY A 168 2.17 7.66 1.37
N VAL A 169 3.18 8.26 0.70
CA VAL A 169 4.17 7.63 -0.18
C VAL A 169 5.56 8.20 0.16
N PRO A 170 6.37 7.42 0.93
CA PRO A 170 6.06 6.18 1.65
C PRO A 170 5.05 6.40 2.79
N ALA A 171 4.34 5.34 3.19
CA ALA A 171 3.28 5.45 4.20
C ALA A 171 3.84 5.59 5.62
N HIS A 172 3.23 6.50 6.39
CA HIS A 172 3.55 6.77 7.79
C HIS A 172 2.34 6.56 8.70
N ILE A 173 2.59 6.23 9.96
CA ILE A 173 1.54 6.05 10.97
C ILE A 173 1.01 7.42 11.39
N VAL A 174 -0.26 7.70 11.09
CA VAL A 174 -0.95 8.94 11.49
C VAL A 174 -1.85 8.77 12.70
N TYR A 175 -2.32 7.54 12.97
CA TYR A 175 -3.07 7.17 14.17
C TYR A 175 -2.59 5.83 14.71
N ARG A 176 -2.55 5.71 16.03
CA ARG A 176 -2.26 4.47 16.75
C ARG A 176 -3.13 4.38 17.99
N ASN A 177 -3.83 3.24 18.16
CA ASN A 177 -4.76 3.01 19.26
C ASN A 177 -5.81 4.13 19.43
N GLY A 178 -6.31 4.68 18.31
CA GLY A 178 -7.30 5.77 18.32
C GLY A 178 -6.73 7.16 18.64
N GLN A 179 -5.44 7.27 18.92
CA GLN A 179 -4.77 8.55 19.17
C GLN A 179 -4.01 9.00 17.91
N ARG A 180 -4.08 10.29 17.63
CA ARG A 180 -3.29 10.89 16.55
C ARG A 180 -1.81 10.85 16.94
N VAL A 181 -0.99 10.29 16.06
CA VAL A 181 0.46 10.35 16.20
C VAL A 181 0.89 11.72 15.67
N LEU A 182 1.32 12.60 16.58
CA LEU A 182 1.96 13.83 16.20
C LEU A 182 3.41 13.47 15.82
N ILE A 183 3.76 13.66 14.58
CA ILE A 183 5.14 13.60 14.13
C ILE A 183 5.77 14.90 14.65
N THR A 184 6.36 14.84 15.85
CA THR A 184 7.00 15.99 16.51
C THR A 184 8.43 16.20 16.01
N ASP A 185 9.03 15.18 15.44
CA ASP A 185 10.36 15.23 14.84
C ASP A 185 10.29 14.83 13.36
N PRO A 186 10.57 15.75 12.42
CA PRO A 186 10.67 15.43 11.01
C PRO A 186 11.69 14.32 10.69
N HIS A 187 12.69 14.14 11.57
CA HIS A 187 13.70 13.08 11.43
C HIS A 187 13.19 11.67 11.78
N GLU A 188 12.07 11.53 12.49
CA GLU A 188 11.42 10.23 12.70
C GLU A 188 10.76 9.68 11.42
N VAL A 189 10.44 10.55 10.48
CA VAL A 189 9.99 10.18 9.14
C VAL A 189 11.22 9.90 8.29
N LYS A 190 11.81 8.72 8.43
CA LYS A 190 12.92 8.29 7.55
C LYS A 190 12.40 8.07 6.13
N ASP A 191 12.28 9.14 5.39
CA ASP A 191 12.14 9.13 3.95
C ASP A 191 13.54 9.20 3.34
N PRO A 192 14.03 8.13 2.68
CA PRO A 192 15.36 8.13 2.07
C PRO A 192 15.59 9.27 1.07
N LEU A 193 14.51 9.76 0.44
CA LEU A 193 14.59 10.88 -0.48
C LEU A 193 14.78 12.20 0.26
N SER A 194 14.04 12.41 1.34
CA SER A 194 14.21 13.59 2.21
C SER A 194 15.59 13.60 2.86
N ASP A 195 16.05 12.45 3.38
CA ASP A 195 17.40 12.33 3.94
C ASP A 195 18.48 12.64 2.89
N ALA A 196 18.33 12.15 1.66
CA ALA A 196 19.25 12.41 0.56
C ALA A 196 19.23 13.89 0.12
N LEU A 197 18.06 14.53 0.08
CA LEU A 197 17.92 15.95 -0.26
C LEU A 197 18.52 16.84 0.82
N ILE A 198 18.31 16.53 2.09
CA ILE A 198 18.93 17.27 3.21
C ILE A 198 20.46 17.12 3.15
N ALA A 199 20.96 15.88 2.98
CA ALA A 199 22.40 15.65 2.84
C ALA A 199 23.01 16.33 1.61
N LEU A 200 22.26 16.45 0.52
CA LEU A 200 22.70 17.19 -0.68
C LEU A 200 22.72 18.70 -0.41
N ALA A 201 21.70 19.24 0.22
CA ALA A 201 21.63 20.65 0.60
C ALA A 201 22.76 21.03 1.56
N ASP A 202 23.05 20.22 2.58
CA ASP A 202 24.18 20.42 3.49
C ASP A 202 25.53 20.39 2.75
N ARG A 203 25.65 19.49 1.77
CA ARG A 203 26.88 19.38 0.97
C ARG A 203 27.05 20.54 0.01
N VAL A 204 25.96 21.07 -0.55
CA VAL A 204 25.98 22.30 -1.36
C VAL A 204 26.38 23.50 -0.49
N ALA A 205 25.78 23.67 0.70
CA ALA A 205 26.11 24.73 1.63
C ALA A 205 27.61 24.70 2.08
N LEU A 206 28.16 23.49 2.31
CA LEU A 206 29.59 23.29 2.58
C LEU A 206 30.47 23.67 1.40
N LEU A 207 30.08 23.32 0.17
CA LEU A 207 30.82 23.69 -1.03
C LEU A 207 30.76 25.18 -1.27
N GLU A 208 29.63 25.84 -1.06
CA GLU A 208 29.49 27.30 -1.16
C GLU A 208 30.37 28.02 -0.13
N ALA A 209 30.41 27.51 1.11
CA ALA A 209 31.31 28.04 2.14
C ALA A 209 32.79 27.87 1.80
N CYS A 210 33.18 26.75 1.16
CA CYS A 210 34.54 26.47 0.73
C CYS A 210 34.93 27.25 -0.52
N VAL A 211 34.00 27.51 -1.45
CA VAL A 211 34.20 28.24 -2.71
C VAL A 211 34.07 29.76 -2.53
N GLY A 212 33.80 30.24 -1.33
CA GLY A 212 33.50 31.60 -0.86
C GLY A 212 34.19 32.82 -1.58
N CYS A 213 34.58 32.64 -2.83
CA CYS A 213 35.12 33.62 -3.74
C CYS A 213 34.61 33.51 -5.18
N ALA A 214 33.67 32.61 -5.49
CA ALA A 214 33.09 32.52 -6.82
C ALA A 214 31.91 33.49 -6.92
N GLN A 215 32.00 34.46 -7.80
CA GLN A 215 30.92 35.41 -8.07
C GLN A 215 29.64 34.67 -8.50
N PRO A 216 28.47 35.11 -8.03
CA PRO A 216 27.19 34.50 -8.41
C PRO A 216 26.97 34.64 -9.92
N VAL A 217 26.41 33.57 -10.53
CA VAL A 217 25.93 33.60 -11.91
C VAL A 217 24.89 34.71 -12.04
N PRO A 218 25.01 35.64 -12.99
CA PRO A 218 24.10 36.78 -13.06
C PRO A 218 22.69 36.31 -13.48
N HIS A 219 21.80 36.23 -12.50
CA HIS A 219 20.36 36.27 -12.71
C HIS A 219 19.93 37.74 -12.62
N THR A 220 18.90 38.12 -13.35
CA THR A 220 18.44 39.50 -13.63
C THR A 220 17.83 40.21 -12.40
N PHE A 221 18.45 40.13 -11.23
CA PHE A 221 18.10 40.91 -10.05
C PHE A 221 19.12 42.03 -9.84
N THR A 222 18.63 43.18 -9.44
CA THR A 222 19.42 44.41 -9.34
C THR A 222 19.95 44.72 -7.94
N ASP A 223 19.73 43.79 -6.95
CA ASP A 223 20.18 43.97 -5.58
C ASP A 223 20.63 42.65 -4.98
N GLU A 224 21.94 42.48 -4.70
CA GLU A 224 22.56 41.24 -4.19
C GLU A 224 22.01 40.84 -2.81
N ASP A 225 21.55 41.77 -2.00
CA ASP A 225 21.04 41.48 -0.65
C ASP A 225 19.58 40.94 -0.70
N GLU A 226 18.75 41.47 -1.63
CA GLU A 226 17.40 40.95 -1.86
C GLU A 226 17.43 39.54 -2.45
N GLU A 227 18.37 39.27 -3.35
CA GLU A 227 18.55 37.94 -3.97
C GLU A 227 18.98 36.91 -2.94
N ARG A 228 19.92 37.21 -2.05
CA ARG A 228 20.34 36.34 -0.95
C ARG A 228 19.23 36.09 0.06
N GLU A 229 18.41 37.06 0.35
CA GLU A 229 17.25 36.89 1.24
C GLU A 229 16.11 36.11 0.56
N ALA A 230 15.88 36.30 -0.75
CA ALA A 230 14.91 35.53 -1.52
C ALA A 230 15.33 34.06 -1.60
N TYR A 231 16.60 33.79 -1.89
CA TYR A 231 17.15 32.43 -1.93
C TYR A 231 17.11 31.74 -0.55
N ARG A 232 17.41 32.45 0.53
CA ARG A 232 17.24 31.91 1.89
C ARG A 232 15.79 31.58 2.21
N ARG A 233 14.85 32.44 1.84
CA ARG A 233 13.40 32.19 2.02
C ARG A 233 12.93 30.99 1.20
N GLU A 234 13.42 30.78 -0.01
CA GLU A 234 13.11 29.61 -0.82
C GLU A 234 13.69 28.33 -0.21
N LEU A 235 14.93 28.37 0.29
CA LEU A 235 15.56 27.25 0.98
C LEU A 235 14.82 26.90 2.28
N ASP A 236 14.42 27.91 3.06
CA ASP A 236 13.65 27.70 4.29
C ASP A 236 12.24 27.14 3.96
N MET A 237 11.57 27.63 2.92
CA MET A 237 10.30 27.07 2.45
C MET A 237 10.45 25.62 1.94
N LEU A 238 11.53 25.32 1.20
CA LEU A 238 11.83 23.95 0.77
C LEU A 238 12.14 23.03 1.97
N ARG A 239 12.88 23.53 2.93
CA ARG A 239 13.18 22.82 4.17
C ARG A 239 11.92 22.55 4.99
N ASP A 240 11.05 23.54 5.12
CA ASP A 240 9.75 23.41 5.79
C ASP A 240 8.81 22.47 5.02
N TYR A 241 8.77 22.56 3.67
CA TYR A 241 8.00 21.68 2.82
C TYR A 241 8.46 20.22 2.95
N VAL A 242 9.77 19.98 2.89
CA VAL A 242 10.36 18.64 3.10
C VAL A 242 10.11 18.14 4.52
N SER A 243 10.22 19.03 5.53
CA SER A 243 9.98 18.68 6.94
C SER A 243 8.50 18.39 7.26
N MET A 244 7.56 18.99 6.52
CA MET A 244 6.12 18.73 6.65
C MET A 244 5.63 17.50 5.86
N GLY A 245 6.53 16.74 5.23
CA GLY A 245 6.17 15.54 4.47
C GLY A 245 5.56 15.83 3.10
N GLY A 246 5.79 17.00 2.53
CA GLY A 246 5.46 17.37 1.15
C GLY A 246 6.37 16.66 0.14
N GLY A 247 6.43 15.35 0.21
CA GLY A 247 7.03 14.50 -0.81
C GLY A 247 5.97 14.06 -1.81
N ILE A 248 6.30 14.15 -3.07
CA ILE A 248 5.60 13.68 -4.27
C ILE A 248 5.15 12.23 -4.11
#